data_808dc6622407066f69b951d2a80ac93f
#
_entry.id   808dc6622407066f69b951d2a80ac93f
#
_cell.length_a   1.000
_cell.length_b   1.000
_cell.length_c   1.000
_cell.angle_alpha   90.00
_cell.angle_beta   90.00
_cell.angle_gamma   90.00
#
_symmetry.space_group_name_H-M   'P 1'
#
loop_
_entity.id
_entity.type
_entity.pdbx_description
1 polymer ?
#
loop_
_entity_poly.entity_id
_entity_poly.type
_entity_poly.pdbx_seq_one_letter_code
_entity_poly.pdbx_strand_id
1 'polypeptide(L)'
;MDEKQTPIGRRTWAVIVMLALVGQIAWAVENNFFNLFIQDAFGASLSDVALMVSASALTATLTTLLVGVWSDRVGRRKAFVVAGTLVWGFSICAFAVLQRVTGLLARDAAAASALGVALTIGFDCLMTFFGSLANDAAFNAWLTDITDDTNRGRVEGVNSAMPLLSMLVVFGGAMLLMRVADDGTVTYDYPIFFTVIGAIVIATGIAAALLMDESHPEARRGEGFLAELAYGFKLSSAAGNRPLYLVLAGYCVFACAMQVVMPYYVLYLRLPYILGESYVFVMAPCIIIASAFTILYGRRVDRLGFSATITLPLLLFVAGCALLTAFTAAPAVFIGSMLMLSGYLGSVACFSAAIRNHTPADRVGLSQGIRIFMVVLVPMLVGPWIGSAVSASSGVVGFGVVGDDFAPSSLIFAAGAAVSLFTFLVTWLIRRQEKAGA
;
A
#
# COMPACT_ATOMS: atom_id res chain seq x y z
N MET A 1 -7.47 -26.60 -31.06
CA MET A 1 -6.06 -27.01 -30.85
C MET A 1 -5.80 -26.74 -29.38
N ASP A 2 -5.62 -27.80 -28.58
CA ASP A 2 -5.27 -27.65 -27.17
C ASP A 2 -3.87 -27.01 -27.09
N GLU A 3 -3.82 -25.72 -26.76
CA GLU A 3 -2.57 -25.06 -26.39
C GLU A 3 -2.01 -25.77 -25.17
N LYS A 4 -0.94 -26.51 -25.35
CA LYS A 4 -0.23 -27.17 -24.26
C LYS A 4 0.20 -26.12 -23.25
N GLN A 5 -0.41 -26.16 -22.05
CA GLN A 5 0.01 -25.36 -20.90
C GLN A 5 1.53 -25.54 -20.71
N THR A 6 2.28 -24.46 -20.81
CA THR A 6 3.70 -24.47 -20.44
C THR A 6 3.76 -24.45 -18.89
N PRO A 7 4.08 -25.57 -18.24
CA PRO A 7 4.04 -25.63 -16.78
C PRO A 7 5.20 -24.82 -16.20
N ILE A 8 4.88 -23.84 -15.39
CA ILE A 8 5.88 -23.12 -14.57
C ILE A 8 6.54 -24.15 -13.64
N GLY A 9 7.87 -24.24 -13.68
CA GLY A 9 8.65 -25.17 -12.88
C GLY A 9 8.51 -24.89 -11.36
N ARG A 10 8.69 -25.91 -10.51
CA ARG A 10 8.61 -25.78 -9.05
C ARG A 10 9.57 -24.72 -8.49
N ARG A 11 10.77 -24.61 -9.06
CA ARG A 11 11.78 -23.61 -8.67
C ARG A 11 11.29 -22.20 -8.95
N THR A 12 10.74 -21.95 -10.13
CA THR A 12 10.18 -20.65 -10.52
C THR A 12 8.98 -20.29 -9.67
N TRP A 13 8.09 -21.25 -9.33
CA TRP A 13 6.99 -21.04 -8.39
C TRP A 13 7.48 -20.64 -7.00
N ALA A 14 8.53 -21.28 -6.48
CA ALA A 14 9.11 -20.90 -5.20
C ALA A 14 9.63 -19.45 -5.21
N VAL A 15 10.30 -19.03 -6.29
CA VAL A 15 10.77 -17.66 -6.48
C VAL A 15 9.61 -16.67 -6.52
N ILE A 16 8.56 -16.98 -7.29
CA ILE A 16 7.36 -16.12 -7.39
C ILE A 16 6.73 -15.90 -6.01
N VAL A 17 6.43 -16.99 -5.28
CA VAL A 17 5.78 -16.90 -3.98
C VAL A 17 6.66 -16.17 -2.97
N MET A 18 7.96 -16.46 -2.94
CA MET A 18 8.91 -15.87 -2.01
C MET A 18 9.04 -14.36 -2.24
N LEU A 19 9.31 -13.92 -3.47
CA LEU A 19 9.46 -12.50 -3.80
C LEU A 19 8.15 -11.73 -3.62
N ALA A 20 7.03 -12.30 -4.05
CA ALA A 20 5.72 -11.68 -3.85
C ALA A 20 5.36 -11.52 -2.38
N LEU A 21 5.53 -12.56 -1.55
CA LEU A 21 5.19 -12.50 -0.14
C LEU A 21 6.10 -11.54 0.62
N VAL A 22 7.42 -11.67 0.45
CA VAL A 22 8.38 -10.85 1.21
C VAL A 22 8.34 -9.38 0.76
N GLY A 23 8.12 -9.12 -0.53
CA GLY A 23 7.87 -7.76 -1.01
C GLY A 23 6.64 -7.14 -0.34
N GLN A 24 5.54 -7.88 -0.24
CA GLN A 24 4.34 -7.38 0.45
C GLN A 24 4.53 -7.26 1.98
N ILE A 25 5.35 -8.11 2.61
CA ILE A 25 5.73 -7.95 4.02
C ILE A 25 6.47 -6.62 4.22
N ALA A 26 7.46 -6.29 3.39
CA ALA A 26 8.20 -5.04 3.48
C ALA A 26 7.29 -3.82 3.28
N TRP A 27 6.39 -3.83 2.29
CA TRP A 27 5.38 -2.79 2.09
C TRP A 27 4.38 -2.68 3.25
N ALA A 28 3.96 -3.80 3.86
CA ALA A 28 3.07 -3.77 5.02
C ALA A 28 3.76 -3.15 6.25
N VAL A 29 5.06 -3.39 6.44
CA VAL A 29 5.87 -2.76 7.49
C VAL A 29 5.97 -1.26 7.27
N GLU A 30 6.30 -0.81 6.06
CA GLU A 30 6.37 0.61 5.71
C GLU A 30 5.03 1.31 5.98
N ASN A 31 3.95 0.80 5.41
CA ASN A 31 2.65 1.47 5.48
C ASN A 31 2.02 1.50 6.87
N ASN A 32 2.43 0.62 7.80
CA ASN A 32 1.82 0.53 9.13
C ASN A 32 2.78 0.84 10.27
N PHE A 33 4.02 0.35 10.22
CA PHE A 33 4.94 0.45 11.37
C PHE A 33 5.89 1.63 11.29
N PHE A 34 6.16 2.18 10.11
CA PHE A 34 6.98 3.39 10.01
C PHE A 34 6.26 4.62 10.57
N ASN A 35 4.94 4.71 10.36
CA ASN A 35 4.13 5.77 10.95
C ASN A 35 4.13 5.69 12.49
N LEU A 36 4.13 4.48 13.06
CA LEU A 36 4.28 4.26 14.50
C LEU A 36 5.69 4.60 14.97
N PHE A 37 6.70 4.09 14.27
CA PHE A 37 8.10 4.27 14.64
C PHE A 37 8.52 5.73 14.68
N ILE A 38 8.18 6.53 13.66
CA ILE A 38 8.57 7.93 13.59
C ILE A 38 7.94 8.74 14.74
N GLN A 39 6.72 8.38 15.14
CA GLN A 39 6.03 9.00 16.26
C GLN A 39 6.58 8.52 17.61
N ASP A 40 6.73 7.21 17.82
CA ASP A 40 7.20 6.64 19.08
C ASP A 40 8.68 6.97 19.35
N ALA A 41 9.52 6.94 18.31
CA ALA A 41 10.96 7.13 18.44
C ALA A 41 11.39 8.59 18.51
N PHE A 42 10.68 9.48 17.81
CA PHE A 42 11.11 10.87 17.58
C PHE A 42 10.04 11.91 17.88
N GLY A 43 8.82 11.50 18.27
CA GLY A 43 7.74 12.43 18.56
C GLY A 43 7.27 13.20 17.32
N ALA A 44 7.28 12.56 16.15
CA ALA A 44 6.90 13.18 14.89
C ALA A 44 5.44 13.65 14.92
N SER A 45 5.17 14.80 14.31
CA SER A 45 3.84 15.33 14.13
C SER A 45 3.05 14.58 13.06
N LEU A 46 1.74 14.76 13.02
CA LEU A 46 0.90 14.19 11.96
C LEU A 46 1.25 14.75 10.57
N SER A 47 1.77 15.99 10.50
CA SER A 47 2.28 16.57 9.26
C SER A 47 3.58 15.93 8.81
N ASP A 48 4.44 15.48 9.72
CA ASP A 48 5.65 14.73 9.39
C ASP A 48 5.31 13.35 8.82
N VAL A 49 4.29 12.68 9.38
CA VAL A 49 3.73 11.44 8.81
C VAL A 49 3.17 11.69 7.41
N ALA A 50 2.41 12.79 7.22
CA ALA A 50 1.90 13.13 5.89
C ALA A 50 3.04 13.41 4.88
N LEU A 51 4.08 14.10 5.31
CA LEU A 51 5.27 14.37 4.50
C LEU A 51 6.01 13.08 4.12
N MET A 52 6.20 12.17 5.09
CA MET A 52 6.84 10.87 4.87
C MET A 52 6.08 10.07 3.80
N VAL A 53 4.76 9.88 3.98
CA VAL A 53 3.91 9.14 3.03
C VAL A 53 3.93 9.79 1.64
N SER A 54 3.90 11.12 1.58
CA SER A 54 3.92 11.85 0.29
C SER A 54 5.26 11.73 -0.42
N ALA A 55 6.37 11.84 0.31
CA ALA A 55 7.72 11.72 -0.23
C ALA A 55 7.99 10.29 -0.72
N SER A 56 7.56 9.29 0.05
CA SER A 56 7.63 7.87 -0.31
C SER A 56 6.83 7.59 -1.60
N ALA A 57 5.60 8.06 -1.70
CA ALA A 57 4.77 7.89 -2.89
C ALA A 57 5.38 8.52 -4.16
N LEU A 58 5.97 9.71 -4.02
CA LEU A 58 6.66 10.37 -5.12
C LEU A 58 7.87 9.54 -5.56
N THR A 59 8.67 9.08 -4.59
CA THR A 59 9.83 8.22 -4.84
C THR A 59 9.43 6.91 -5.52
N ALA A 60 8.41 6.21 -4.99
CA ALA A 60 7.88 4.97 -5.57
C ALA A 60 7.46 5.16 -7.02
N THR A 61 6.67 6.21 -7.28
CA THR A 61 6.15 6.50 -8.61
C THR A 61 7.26 6.81 -9.60
N LEU A 62 8.17 7.72 -9.26
CA LEU A 62 9.30 8.09 -10.12
C LEU A 62 10.21 6.89 -10.38
N THR A 63 10.50 6.11 -9.35
CA THR A 63 11.35 4.91 -9.47
C THR A 63 10.72 3.88 -10.39
N THR A 64 9.45 3.54 -10.16
CA THR A 64 8.76 2.54 -10.98
C THR A 64 8.71 2.94 -12.45
N LEU A 65 8.46 4.22 -12.73
CA LEU A 65 8.43 4.76 -14.07
C LEU A 65 9.81 4.75 -14.75
N LEU A 66 10.85 5.25 -14.06
CA LEU A 66 12.18 5.39 -14.64
C LEU A 66 12.90 4.04 -14.74
N VAL A 67 12.82 3.23 -13.68
CA VAL A 67 13.50 1.93 -13.63
C VAL A 67 12.80 0.92 -14.54
N GLY A 68 11.47 0.99 -14.69
CA GLY A 68 10.74 0.17 -15.66
C GLY A 68 11.37 0.29 -17.06
N VAL A 69 11.52 1.54 -17.55
CA VAL A 69 12.17 1.81 -18.85
C VAL A 69 13.62 1.36 -18.88
N TRP A 70 14.35 1.59 -17.78
CA TRP A 70 15.78 1.23 -17.74
C TRP A 70 15.98 -0.29 -17.73
N SER A 71 15.20 -1.02 -16.93
CA SER A 71 15.28 -2.47 -16.88
C SER A 71 14.88 -3.14 -18.20
N ASP A 72 13.92 -2.55 -18.95
CA ASP A 72 13.53 -2.99 -20.29
C ASP A 72 14.69 -2.87 -21.31
N ARG A 73 15.43 -1.75 -21.22
CA ARG A 73 16.57 -1.50 -22.10
C ARG A 73 17.78 -2.40 -21.80
N VAL A 74 18.04 -2.65 -20.52
CA VAL A 74 19.16 -3.51 -20.07
C VAL A 74 18.87 -4.99 -20.31
N GLY A 75 17.60 -5.40 -20.27
CA GLY A 75 17.18 -6.79 -20.49
C GLY A 75 17.69 -7.78 -19.43
N ARG A 76 18.05 -7.31 -18.24
CA ARG A 76 18.58 -8.13 -17.14
C ARG A 76 17.72 -7.99 -15.88
N ARG A 77 16.51 -8.57 -15.92
CA ARG A 77 15.52 -8.45 -14.81
C ARG A 77 16.08 -8.94 -13.47
N LYS A 78 16.75 -10.11 -13.49
CA LYS A 78 17.33 -10.73 -12.29
C LYS A 78 18.29 -9.78 -11.56
N ALA A 79 19.16 -9.08 -12.29
CA ALA A 79 20.11 -8.18 -11.67
C ALA A 79 19.42 -7.04 -10.87
N PHE A 80 18.37 -6.45 -11.42
CA PHE A 80 17.58 -5.41 -10.76
C PHE A 80 16.81 -5.95 -9.54
N VAL A 81 16.16 -7.11 -9.67
CA VAL A 81 15.43 -7.75 -8.56
C VAL A 81 16.39 -8.08 -7.43
N VAL A 82 17.51 -8.74 -7.71
CA VAL A 82 18.47 -9.18 -6.69
C VAL A 82 19.14 -7.98 -6.01
N ALA A 83 19.74 -7.09 -6.77
CA ALA A 83 20.44 -5.92 -6.21
C ALA A 83 19.47 -5.02 -5.44
N GLY A 84 18.30 -4.75 -6.01
CA GLY A 84 17.28 -3.94 -5.37
C GLY A 84 16.79 -4.57 -4.07
N THR A 85 16.46 -5.86 -4.04
CA THR A 85 16.00 -6.56 -2.84
C THR A 85 17.07 -6.59 -1.73
N LEU A 86 18.35 -6.80 -2.08
CA LEU A 86 19.43 -6.77 -1.10
C LEU A 86 19.58 -5.39 -0.47
N VAL A 87 19.65 -4.33 -1.27
CA VAL A 87 19.80 -2.96 -0.75
C VAL A 87 18.52 -2.53 0.00
N TRP A 88 17.34 -2.95 -0.46
CA TRP A 88 16.08 -2.76 0.27
C TRP A 88 16.15 -3.36 1.68
N GLY A 89 16.59 -4.61 1.82
CA GLY A 89 16.74 -5.25 3.12
C GLY A 89 17.76 -4.55 4.02
N PHE A 90 18.89 -4.10 3.48
CA PHE A 90 19.87 -3.31 4.24
C PHE A 90 19.31 -1.96 4.69
N SER A 91 18.54 -1.27 3.85
CA SER A 91 17.89 -0.01 4.23
C SER A 91 16.85 -0.21 5.34
N ILE A 92 16.10 -1.32 5.35
CA ILE A 92 15.22 -1.67 6.46
C ILE A 92 16.02 -1.91 7.75
N CYS A 93 17.14 -2.64 7.69
CA CYS A 93 18.02 -2.83 8.85
C CYS A 93 18.58 -1.52 9.41
N ALA A 94 18.78 -0.48 8.57
CA ALA A 94 19.28 0.81 9.02
C ALA A 94 18.34 1.50 10.03
N PHE A 95 17.04 1.27 9.95
CA PHE A 95 16.08 1.79 10.94
C PHE A 95 16.33 1.25 12.35
N ALA A 96 16.90 0.05 12.48
CA ALA A 96 17.22 -0.55 13.79
C ALA A 96 18.23 0.27 14.61
N VAL A 97 19.09 1.04 13.95
CA VAL A 97 20.15 1.84 14.61
C VAL A 97 19.84 3.34 14.64
N LEU A 98 18.76 3.78 14.01
CA LEU A 98 18.49 5.19 13.76
C LEU A 98 18.37 6.00 15.07
N GLN A 99 17.65 5.49 16.08
CA GLN A 99 17.54 6.13 17.39
C GLN A 99 18.88 6.33 18.09
N ARG A 100 19.78 5.34 18.00
CA ARG A 100 21.12 5.43 18.57
C ARG A 100 21.97 6.49 17.84
N VAL A 101 21.92 6.48 16.52
CA VAL A 101 22.68 7.41 15.68
C VAL A 101 22.25 8.84 15.94
N THR A 102 20.95 9.11 15.97
CA THR A 102 20.43 10.46 16.26
C THR A 102 20.79 10.94 17.66
N GLY A 103 20.67 10.05 18.68
CA GLY A 103 21.08 10.38 20.05
C GLY A 103 22.57 10.68 20.23
N LEU A 104 23.44 10.09 19.38
CA LEU A 104 24.88 10.36 19.40
C LEU A 104 25.27 11.65 18.65
N LEU A 105 24.52 12.01 17.60
CA LEU A 105 24.84 13.15 16.75
C LEU A 105 24.21 14.46 17.23
N ALA A 106 23.08 14.37 17.92
CA ALA A 106 22.35 15.55 18.34
C ALA A 106 22.91 16.18 19.63
N ARG A 107 22.80 17.50 19.75
CA ARG A 107 23.27 18.26 20.91
C ARG A 107 22.30 18.26 22.08
N ASP A 108 21.00 18.09 21.79
CA ASP A 108 19.90 18.07 22.74
C ASP A 108 18.74 17.23 22.22
N ALA A 109 17.72 17.02 23.03
CA ALA A 109 16.56 16.18 22.72
C ALA A 109 15.75 16.70 21.52
N ALA A 110 15.60 18.02 21.39
CA ALA A 110 14.85 18.63 20.29
C ALA A 110 15.60 18.44 18.95
N ALA A 111 16.92 18.63 18.95
CA ALA A 111 17.75 18.35 17.79
C ALA A 111 17.76 16.86 17.42
N ALA A 112 17.72 15.95 18.43
CA ALA A 112 17.61 14.51 18.19
C ALA A 112 16.28 14.13 17.53
N SER A 113 15.17 14.70 17.99
CA SER A 113 13.85 14.53 17.42
C SER A 113 13.83 15.01 15.95
N ALA A 114 14.19 16.26 15.70
CA ALA A 114 14.18 16.83 14.35
C ALA A 114 15.09 16.08 13.37
N LEU A 115 16.31 15.71 13.81
CA LEU A 115 17.22 14.89 13.01
C LEU A 115 16.66 13.50 12.77
N GLY A 116 16.03 12.89 13.77
CA GLY A 116 15.38 11.58 13.68
C GLY A 116 14.26 11.55 12.68
N VAL A 117 13.38 12.55 12.71
CA VAL A 117 12.30 12.72 11.73
C VAL A 117 12.89 12.85 10.32
N ALA A 118 13.83 13.76 10.12
CA ALA A 118 14.44 13.99 8.80
C ALA A 118 15.15 12.74 8.25
N LEU A 119 15.91 12.02 9.08
CA LEU A 119 16.59 10.79 8.68
C LEU A 119 15.59 9.66 8.42
N THR A 120 14.53 9.54 9.21
CA THR A 120 13.49 8.53 8.97
C THR A 120 12.85 8.74 7.60
N ILE A 121 12.43 9.97 7.27
CA ILE A 121 11.86 10.31 5.95
C ILE A 121 12.87 10.03 4.83
N GLY A 122 14.14 10.43 5.01
CA GLY A 122 15.19 10.19 4.03
C GLY A 122 15.47 8.70 3.79
N PHE A 123 15.57 7.90 4.85
CA PHE A 123 15.75 6.45 4.74
C PHE A 123 14.51 5.74 4.22
N ASP A 124 13.30 6.23 4.52
CA ASP A 124 12.05 5.74 3.95
C ASP A 124 12.04 5.93 2.42
N CYS A 125 12.38 7.12 1.94
CA CYS A 125 12.54 7.36 0.50
C CYS A 125 13.60 6.44 -0.14
N LEU A 126 14.75 6.22 0.54
CA LEU A 126 15.79 5.32 0.05
C LEU A 126 15.28 3.88 -0.03
N MET A 127 14.61 3.43 1.03
CA MET A 127 14.01 2.10 1.11
C MET A 127 12.96 1.90 0.03
N THR A 128 12.06 2.87 -0.15
CA THR A 128 11.03 2.88 -1.18
C THR A 128 11.62 2.89 -2.59
N PHE A 129 12.72 3.61 -2.82
CA PHE A 129 13.42 3.58 -4.10
C PHE A 129 13.84 2.16 -4.47
N PHE A 130 14.52 1.44 -3.57
CA PHE A 130 14.99 0.08 -3.85
C PHE A 130 13.87 -0.96 -3.83
N GLY A 131 12.85 -0.77 -2.99
CA GLY A 131 11.64 -1.59 -2.98
C GLY A 131 10.87 -1.50 -4.30
N SER A 132 10.62 -0.29 -4.77
CA SER A 132 9.93 -0.05 -6.05
C SER A 132 10.77 -0.51 -7.25
N LEU A 133 12.10 -0.32 -7.20
CA LEU A 133 13.02 -0.84 -8.21
C LEU A 133 12.92 -2.38 -8.31
N ALA A 134 13.00 -3.07 -7.17
CA ALA A 134 13.03 -4.53 -7.13
C ALA A 134 11.65 -5.15 -7.39
N ASN A 135 10.63 -4.69 -6.65
CA ASN A 135 9.31 -5.32 -6.59
C ASN A 135 8.34 -4.74 -7.62
N ASP A 136 8.17 -3.41 -7.66
CA ASP A 136 7.14 -2.81 -8.51
C ASP A 136 7.54 -2.75 -9.97
N ALA A 137 8.82 -2.48 -10.27
CA ALA A 137 9.32 -2.41 -11.63
C ALA A 137 9.85 -3.77 -12.12
N ALA A 138 10.97 -4.26 -11.55
CA ALA A 138 11.70 -5.38 -12.13
C ALA A 138 11.02 -6.74 -11.92
N PHE A 139 10.46 -7.01 -10.72
CA PHE A 139 9.77 -8.27 -10.44
C PHE A 139 8.47 -8.41 -11.23
N ASN A 140 7.65 -7.35 -11.28
CA ASN A 140 6.42 -7.39 -12.08
C ASN A 140 6.69 -7.52 -13.58
N ALA A 141 7.77 -6.90 -14.09
CA ALA A 141 8.20 -7.10 -15.46
C ALA A 141 8.67 -8.53 -15.71
N TRP A 142 9.47 -9.09 -14.79
CA TRP A 142 9.89 -10.50 -14.88
C TRP A 142 8.70 -11.47 -14.85
N LEU A 143 7.69 -11.24 -13.98
CA LEU A 143 6.46 -12.03 -13.98
C LEU A 143 5.75 -11.99 -15.33
N THR A 144 5.70 -10.84 -15.98
CA THR A 144 5.12 -10.68 -17.30
C THR A 144 5.90 -11.46 -18.36
N ASP A 145 7.24 -11.44 -18.28
CA ASP A 145 8.13 -12.11 -19.24
C ASP A 145 8.04 -13.64 -19.16
N ILE A 146 7.79 -14.21 -17.95
CA ILE A 146 7.76 -15.67 -17.72
C ILE A 146 6.37 -16.28 -17.78
N THR A 147 5.32 -15.45 -17.93
CA THR A 147 3.92 -15.91 -17.98
C THR A 147 3.32 -15.74 -19.36
N ASP A 148 2.47 -16.69 -19.75
CA ASP A 148 1.66 -16.66 -20.95
C ASP A 148 0.16 -16.67 -20.62
N ASP A 149 -0.70 -16.61 -21.63
CA ASP A 149 -2.16 -16.55 -21.45
C ASP A 149 -2.74 -17.78 -20.72
N THR A 150 -2.00 -18.91 -20.69
CA THR A 150 -2.46 -20.17 -20.08
C THR A 150 -2.18 -20.24 -18.58
N ASN A 151 -1.15 -19.53 -18.08
CA ASN A 151 -0.70 -19.62 -16.68
C ASN A 151 -0.75 -18.28 -15.92
N ARG A 152 -0.86 -17.15 -16.63
CA ARG A 152 -0.90 -15.79 -16.06
C ARG A 152 -1.98 -15.63 -14.98
N GLY A 153 -3.20 -16.12 -15.23
CA GLY A 153 -4.30 -16.02 -14.26
C GLY A 153 -4.00 -16.73 -12.94
N ARG A 154 -3.27 -17.84 -12.96
CA ARG A 154 -2.85 -18.57 -11.75
C ARG A 154 -1.78 -17.80 -10.97
N VAL A 155 -0.81 -17.22 -11.68
CA VAL A 155 0.26 -16.40 -11.05
C VAL A 155 -0.32 -15.14 -10.44
N GLU A 156 -1.19 -14.43 -11.15
CA GLU A 156 -1.89 -13.25 -10.65
C GLU A 156 -2.79 -13.58 -9.45
N GLY A 157 -3.45 -14.73 -9.45
CA GLY A 157 -4.25 -15.20 -8.32
C GLY A 157 -3.41 -15.39 -7.05
N VAL A 158 -2.22 -15.98 -7.18
CA VAL A 158 -1.27 -16.13 -6.06
C VAL A 158 -0.76 -14.75 -5.61
N ASN A 159 -0.32 -13.91 -6.54
CA ASN A 159 0.21 -12.57 -6.24
C ASN A 159 -0.83 -11.69 -5.51
N SER A 160 -2.09 -11.78 -5.91
CA SER A 160 -3.19 -11.02 -5.29
C SER A 160 -3.52 -11.45 -3.86
N ALA A 161 -3.13 -12.66 -3.43
CA ALA A 161 -3.31 -13.13 -2.07
C ALA A 161 -2.20 -12.67 -1.12
N MET A 162 -1.03 -12.27 -1.64
CA MET A 162 0.15 -11.95 -0.83
C MET A 162 -0.03 -10.74 0.10
N PRO A 163 -0.70 -9.63 -0.29
CA PRO A 163 -0.93 -8.51 0.62
C PRO A 163 -1.71 -8.90 1.88
N LEU A 164 -2.70 -9.78 1.76
CA LEU A 164 -3.49 -10.25 2.90
C LEU A 164 -2.66 -11.14 3.83
N LEU A 165 -1.87 -12.04 3.25
CA LEU A 165 -1.00 -12.92 4.01
C LEU A 165 0.11 -12.13 4.70
N SER A 166 0.68 -11.13 4.03
CA SER A 166 1.72 -10.27 4.60
C SER A 166 1.22 -9.47 5.81
N MET A 167 0.00 -8.95 5.76
CA MET A 167 -0.59 -8.26 6.91
C MET A 167 -0.70 -9.17 8.13
N LEU A 168 -1.16 -10.42 7.95
CA LEU A 168 -1.23 -11.40 9.05
C LEU A 168 0.15 -11.71 9.63
N VAL A 169 1.16 -11.87 8.77
CA VAL A 169 2.55 -12.12 9.20
C VAL A 169 3.13 -10.94 9.95
N VAL A 170 2.93 -9.72 9.45
CA VAL A 170 3.50 -8.50 10.04
C VAL A 170 2.85 -8.18 11.38
N PHE A 171 1.52 -8.16 11.46
CA PHE A 171 0.84 -7.90 12.73
C PHE A 171 1.03 -9.04 13.73
N GLY A 172 1.01 -10.29 13.28
CA GLY A 172 1.34 -11.45 14.15
C GLY A 172 2.77 -11.42 14.67
N GLY A 173 3.74 -11.06 13.81
CA GLY A 173 5.14 -10.89 14.19
C GLY A 173 5.36 -9.72 15.16
N ALA A 174 4.67 -8.60 14.94
CA ALA A 174 4.73 -7.44 15.83
C ALA A 174 4.22 -7.78 17.25
N MET A 175 3.18 -8.61 17.37
CA MET A 175 2.69 -9.09 18.67
C MET A 175 3.76 -9.86 19.45
N LEU A 176 4.62 -10.63 18.79
CA LEU A 176 5.69 -11.40 19.44
C LEU A 176 6.83 -10.52 19.95
N LEU A 177 6.96 -9.31 19.42
CA LEU A 177 8.01 -8.33 19.77
C LEU A 177 7.48 -7.20 20.65
N MET A 178 6.23 -7.30 21.07
CA MET A 178 5.61 -6.43 22.05
C MET A 178 6.17 -6.69 23.44
N ARG A 179 6.61 -5.65 24.12
CA ARG A 179 7.01 -5.71 25.55
C ARG A 179 5.99 -4.93 26.36
N VAL A 180 5.42 -5.59 27.34
CA VAL A 180 4.53 -4.95 28.33
C VAL A 180 5.35 -4.64 29.57
N ALA A 181 5.48 -3.37 29.92
CA ALA A 181 6.13 -2.94 31.15
C ALA A 181 5.20 -3.15 32.36
N ASP A 182 5.75 -3.11 33.58
CA ASP A 182 5.00 -3.34 34.83
C ASP A 182 3.91 -2.29 35.07
N ASP A 183 4.02 -1.10 34.47
CA ASP A 183 3.01 -0.03 34.48
C ASP A 183 1.91 -0.19 33.44
N GLY A 184 1.94 -1.28 32.65
CA GLY A 184 1.00 -1.56 31.57
C GLY A 184 1.32 -0.84 30.26
N THR A 185 2.42 -0.07 30.19
CA THR A 185 2.85 0.54 28.95
C THR A 185 3.41 -0.54 28.01
N VAL A 186 3.04 -0.47 26.73
CA VAL A 186 3.53 -1.40 25.73
C VAL A 186 4.48 -0.68 24.80
N THR A 187 5.64 -1.28 24.61
CA THR A 187 6.67 -0.80 23.71
C THR A 187 7.02 -1.86 22.69
N TYR A 188 7.33 -1.43 21.46
CA TYR A 188 7.86 -2.31 20.44
C TYR A 188 9.38 -2.29 20.46
N ASP A 189 10.01 -3.45 20.36
CA ASP A 189 11.44 -3.55 20.14
C ASP A 189 11.73 -3.29 18.64
N TYR A 190 11.62 -2.02 18.23
CA TYR A 190 11.86 -1.61 16.84
C TYR A 190 13.22 -2.06 16.29
N PRO A 191 14.33 -2.00 17.05
CA PRO A 191 15.61 -2.50 16.59
C PRO A 191 15.57 -3.98 16.19
N ILE A 192 14.98 -4.84 17.01
CA ILE A 192 14.82 -6.27 16.69
C ILE A 192 13.85 -6.43 15.52
N PHE A 193 12.72 -5.74 15.55
CA PHE A 193 11.70 -5.83 14.50
C PHE A 193 12.28 -5.51 13.11
N PHE A 194 12.94 -4.36 12.94
CA PHE A 194 13.52 -3.97 11.66
C PHE A 194 14.70 -4.84 11.26
N THR A 195 15.51 -5.33 12.23
CA THR A 195 16.60 -6.26 11.92
C THR A 195 16.05 -7.59 11.38
N VAL A 196 15.01 -8.14 12.00
CA VAL A 196 14.39 -9.42 11.55
C VAL A 196 13.77 -9.26 10.16
N ILE A 197 12.98 -8.21 9.95
CA ILE A 197 12.36 -7.97 8.64
C ILE A 197 13.43 -7.72 7.56
N GLY A 198 14.41 -6.87 7.82
CA GLY A 198 15.50 -6.61 6.89
C GLY A 198 16.32 -7.87 6.57
N ALA A 199 16.60 -8.72 7.58
CA ALA A 199 17.29 -9.99 7.37
C ALA A 199 16.47 -10.96 6.49
N ILE A 200 15.15 -11.02 6.66
CA ILE A 200 14.25 -11.81 5.80
C ILE A 200 14.32 -11.30 4.36
N VAL A 201 14.29 -9.99 4.15
CA VAL A 201 14.37 -9.38 2.81
C VAL A 201 15.75 -9.65 2.19
N ILE A 202 16.85 -9.52 2.94
CA ILE A 202 18.21 -9.86 2.47
C ILE A 202 18.32 -11.34 2.10
N ALA A 203 17.84 -12.24 2.97
CA ALA A 203 17.83 -13.67 2.70
C ALA A 203 17.04 -14.00 1.42
N THR A 204 15.93 -13.30 1.19
CA THR A 204 15.13 -13.40 -0.05
C THR A 204 15.92 -12.93 -1.26
N GLY A 205 16.66 -11.83 -1.17
CA GLY A 205 17.55 -11.35 -2.24
C GLY A 205 18.65 -12.37 -2.58
N ILE A 206 19.25 -12.99 -1.56
CA ILE A 206 20.25 -14.06 -1.75
C ILE A 206 19.60 -15.29 -2.40
N ALA A 207 18.43 -15.71 -1.93
CA ALA A 207 17.71 -16.84 -2.52
C ALA A 207 17.29 -16.55 -3.97
N ALA A 208 16.88 -15.33 -4.28
CA ALA A 208 16.58 -14.91 -5.65
C ALA A 208 17.85 -14.95 -6.54
N ALA A 209 19.02 -14.54 -6.02
CA ALA A 209 20.28 -14.64 -6.74
C ALA A 209 20.61 -16.10 -7.15
N LEU A 210 20.28 -17.07 -6.30
CA LEU A 210 20.56 -18.48 -6.51
C LEU A 210 19.48 -19.20 -7.32
N LEU A 211 18.22 -18.83 -7.13
CA LEU A 211 17.07 -19.60 -7.64
C LEU A 211 16.37 -18.95 -8.84
N MET A 212 16.45 -17.63 -9.00
CA MET A 212 15.79 -16.93 -10.10
C MET A 212 16.56 -17.15 -11.40
N ASP A 213 15.83 -17.48 -12.45
CA ASP A 213 16.38 -17.54 -13.80
C ASP A 213 16.20 -16.18 -14.49
N GLU A 214 17.17 -15.80 -15.35
CA GLU A 214 17.06 -14.56 -16.14
C GLU A 214 15.91 -14.71 -17.14
N SER A 215 15.11 -13.66 -17.30
CA SER A 215 14.19 -13.57 -18.44
C SER A 215 14.91 -12.86 -19.59
N HIS A 216 14.66 -13.31 -20.80
CA HIS A 216 15.16 -12.68 -22.02
C HIS A 216 13.99 -11.99 -22.72
N PRO A 217 13.62 -10.78 -22.29
CA PRO A 217 12.52 -10.07 -22.94
C PRO A 217 12.91 -9.82 -24.40
N GLU A 218 12.00 -10.12 -25.32
CA GLU A 218 12.12 -9.62 -26.67
C GLU A 218 12.21 -8.09 -26.57
N ALA A 219 13.32 -7.52 -27.10
CA ALA A 219 13.56 -6.09 -27.05
C ALA A 219 12.38 -5.37 -27.70
N ARG A 220 11.44 -4.88 -26.91
CA ARG A 220 10.35 -4.03 -27.38
C ARG A 220 10.96 -2.72 -27.87
N ARG A 221 11.26 -2.63 -29.15
CA ARG A 221 11.58 -1.39 -29.87
C ARG A 221 10.29 -0.57 -30.06
N GLY A 222 9.66 -0.19 -28.95
CA GLY A 222 8.53 0.73 -28.96
C GLY A 222 8.98 2.16 -28.68
N GLU A 223 8.11 3.12 -29.00
CA GLU A 223 8.25 4.50 -28.55
C GLU A 223 8.47 4.48 -27.03
N GLY A 224 9.42 5.30 -26.54
CA GLY A 224 9.85 5.19 -25.15
C GLY A 224 8.67 5.30 -24.17
N PHE A 225 8.70 4.56 -23.05
CA PHE A 225 7.67 4.53 -22.01
C PHE A 225 7.16 5.94 -21.59
N LEU A 226 8.05 6.95 -21.58
CA LEU A 226 7.66 8.34 -21.30
C LEU A 226 6.73 8.93 -22.39
N ALA A 227 6.88 8.51 -23.64
CA ALA A 227 5.99 8.92 -24.72
C ALA A 227 4.63 8.21 -24.60
N GLU A 228 4.62 6.93 -24.22
CA GLU A 228 3.40 6.17 -23.91
C GLU A 228 2.69 6.74 -22.68
N LEU A 229 3.44 7.08 -21.62
CA LEU A 229 2.89 7.73 -20.44
C LEU A 229 2.26 9.09 -20.80
N ALA A 230 3.00 9.94 -21.53
CA ALA A 230 2.49 11.24 -21.97
C ALA A 230 1.25 11.09 -22.86
N TYR A 231 1.18 10.05 -23.68
CA TYR A 231 -0.01 9.73 -24.48
C TYR A 231 -1.22 9.41 -23.61
N GLY A 232 -1.01 8.69 -22.50
CA GLY A 232 -2.08 8.36 -21.54
C GLY A 232 -2.73 9.57 -20.89
N PHE A 233 -1.98 10.66 -20.71
CA PHE A 233 -2.52 11.91 -20.17
C PHE A 233 -3.15 12.83 -21.23
N LYS A 234 -3.14 12.44 -22.50
CA LYS A 234 -3.82 13.23 -23.54
C LYS A 234 -5.34 13.09 -23.43
N LEU A 235 -6.04 14.21 -23.55
CA LEU A 235 -7.52 14.26 -23.51
C LEU A 235 -8.15 13.36 -24.59
N SER A 236 -7.48 13.22 -25.74
CA SER A 236 -7.90 12.32 -26.84
C SER A 236 -7.89 10.85 -26.43
N SER A 237 -6.94 10.44 -25.63
CA SER A 237 -6.84 9.06 -25.11
C SER A 237 -7.94 8.78 -24.08
N ALA A 238 -8.24 9.75 -23.22
CA ALA A 238 -9.35 9.68 -22.29
C ALA A 238 -10.71 9.61 -23.00
N ALA A 239 -10.89 10.37 -24.09
CA ALA A 239 -12.10 10.31 -24.91
C ALA A 239 -12.25 8.97 -25.63
N GLY A 240 -11.13 8.36 -26.06
CA GLY A 240 -11.12 7.06 -26.77
C GLY A 240 -11.40 5.85 -25.86
N ASN A 241 -11.11 5.95 -24.54
CA ASN A 241 -11.39 4.89 -23.57
C ASN A 241 -12.05 5.43 -22.29
N ARG A 242 -13.13 6.16 -22.49
CA ARG A 242 -13.88 6.81 -21.42
C ARG A 242 -14.25 5.91 -20.24
N PRO A 243 -14.66 4.63 -20.42
CA PRO A 243 -14.97 3.74 -19.29
C PRO A 243 -13.76 3.52 -18.36
N LEU A 244 -12.58 3.24 -18.91
CA LEU A 244 -11.35 3.06 -18.12
C LEU A 244 -11.03 4.29 -17.28
N TYR A 245 -11.07 5.48 -17.89
CA TYR A 245 -10.74 6.72 -17.18
C TYR A 245 -11.76 7.10 -16.11
N LEU A 246 -13.04 6.81 -16.30
CA LEU A 246 -14.05 6.98 -15.27
C LEU A 246 -13.84 6.03 -14.09
N VAL A 247 -13.50 4.76 -14.36
CA VAL A 247 -13.17 3.79 -13.32
C VAL A 247 -11.92 4.22 -12.54
N LEU A 248 -10.87 4.67 -13.24
CA LEU A 248 -9.65 5.19 -12.63
C LEU A 248 -9.92 6.45 -11.78
N ALA A 249 -10.76 7.37 -12.25
CA ALA A 249 -11.16 8.56 -11.50
C ALA A 249 -11.94 8.18 -10.23
N GLY A 250 -12.89 7.24 -10.33
CA GLY A 250 -13.62 6.72 -9.17
C GLY A 250 -12.69 6.05 -8.16
N TYR A 251 -11.72 5.28 -8.64
CA TYR A 251 -10.73 4.66 -7.76
C TYR A 251 -9.79 5.70 -7.14
N CYS A 252 -9.36 6.73 -7.89
CA CYS A 252 -8.55 7.82 -7.36
C CYS A 252 -9.24 8.51 -6.18
N VAL A 253 -10.50 8.87 -6.32
CA VAL A 253 -11.30 9.50 -5.24
C VAL A 253 -11.42 8.57 -4.04
N PHE A 254 -11.72 7.29 -4.26
CA PHE A 254 -11.79 6.31 -3.17
C PHE A 254 -10.43 6.10 -2.50
N ALA A 255 -9.36 6.01 -3.27
CA ALA A 255 -8.01 5.88 -2.74
C ALA A 255 -7.59 7.13 -1.94
N CYS A 256 -8.00 8.34 -2.35
CA CYS A 256 -7.82 9.55 -1.53
C CYS A 256 -8.55 9.41 -0.19
N ALA A 257 -9.81 8.95 -0.18
CA ALA A 257 -10.55 8.70 1.06
C ALA A 257 -9.83 7.73 1.99
N MET A 258 -9.23 6.69 1.43
CA MET A 258 -8.41 5.72 2.16
C MET A 258 -7.16 6.35 2.77
N GLN A 259 -6.46 7.16 2.00
CA GLN A 259 -5.22 7.81 2.45
C GLN A 259 -5.47 8.96 3.44
N VAL A 260 -6.70 9.46 3.57
CA VAL A 260 -7.09 10.33 4.69
C VAL A 260 -7.05 9.57 6.01
N VAL A 261 -7.41 8.27 6.00
CA VAL A 261 -7.59 7.45 7.21
C VAL A 261 -6.36 6.59 7.52
N MET A 262 -5.86 5.83 6.55
CA MET A 262 -4.91 4.73 6.79
C MET A 262 -3.60 5.13 7.47
N PRO A 263 -2.92 6.24 7.12
CA PRO A 263 -1.67 6.62 7.79
C PRO A 263 -1.84 6.87 9.29
N TYR A 264 -3.03 7.24 9.73
CA TYR A 264 -3.36 7.61 11.10
C TYR A 264 -4.20 6.57 11.83
N TYR A 265 -4.70 5.55 11.13
CA TYR A 265 -5.66 4.59 11.68
C TYR A 265 -5.10 3.82 12.87
N VAL A 266 -3.89 3.27 12.75
CA VAL A 266 -3.25 2.53 13.85
C VAL A 266 -2.90 3.48 14.99
N LEU A 267 -2.40 4.68 14.69
CA LEU A 267 -2.11 5.72 15.67
C LEU A 267 -3.36 6.11 16.47
N TYR A 268 -4.52 6.24 15.79
CA TYR A 268 -5.80 6.50 16.44
C TYR A 268 -6.24 5.35 17.37
N LEU A 269 -6.15 4.11 16.90
CA LEU A 269 -6.53 2.96 17.71
C LEU A 269 -5.68 2.80 18.97
N ARG A 270 -4.40 3.19 18.92
CA ARG A 270 -3.47 3.16 20.06
C ARG A 270 -3.75 4.23 21.11
N LEU A 271 -4.60 5.21 20.86
CA LEU A 271 -4.94 6.21 21.88
C LEU A 271 -5.50 5.52 23.12
N PRO A 272 -5.02 5.89 24.35
CA PRO A 272 -5.37 5.19 25.59
C PRO A 272 -6.88 5.15 25.88
N TYR A 273 -7.63 6.16 25.42
CA TYR A 273 -9.08 6.25 25.59
C TYR A 273 -9.88 5.54 24.45
N ILE A 274 -9.19 4.94 23.48
CA ILE A 274 -9.79 4.13 22.41
C ILE A 274 -9.57 2.64 22.75
N LEU A 275 -8.43 2.08 22.39
CA LEU A 275 -8.07 0.69 22.65
C LEU A 275 -6.72 0.56 23.35
N GLY A 276 -5.92 1.63 23.34
CA GLY A 276 -4.54 1.56 23.78
C GLY A 276 -3.79 0.45 23.04
N GLU A 277 -2.96 -0.26 23.71
CA GLU A 277 -2.15 -1.35 23.12
C GLU A 277 -2.95 -2.61 22.79
N SER A 278 -4.21 -2.69 23.23
CA SER A 278 -5.11 -3.78 22.84
C SER A 278 -5.57 -3.69 21.38
N TYR A 279 -5.19 -2.62 20.65
CA TYR A 279 -5.59 -2.43 19.25
C TYR A 279 -5.26 -3.61 18.34
N VAL A 280 -4.16 -4.33 18.61
CA VAL A 280 -3.73 -5.47 17.79
C VAL A 280 -4.75 -6.62 17.86
N PHE A 281 -5.34 -6.86 19.05
CA PHE A 281 -6.38 -7.87 19.24
C PHE A 281 -7.70 -7.52 18.54
N VAL A 282 -7.91 -6.26 18.19
CA VAL A 282 -9.03 -5.80 17.37
C VAL A 282 -8.68 -5.84 15.89
N MET A 283 -7.50 -5.35 15.51
CA MET A 283 -7.09 -5.28 14.12
C MET A 283 -6.96 -6.65 13.45
N ALA A 284 -6.30 -7.61 14.10
CA ALA A 284 -6.06 -8.91 13.49
C ALA A 284 -7.35 -9.65 13.09
N PRO A 285 -8.37 -9.79 13.96
CA PRO A 285 -9.65 -10.37 13.56
C PRO A 285 -10.37 -9.54 12.47
N CYS A 286 -10.30 -8.21 12.52
CA CYS A 286 -10.91 -7.36 11.50
C CYS A 286 -10.29 -7.58 10.13
N ILE A 287 -8.97 -7.71 10.03
CA ILE A 287 -8.26 -8.01 8.77
C ILE A 287 -8.67 -9.39 8.24
N ILE A 288 -8.74 -10.40 9.11
CA ILE A 288 -9.16 -11.76 8.72
C ILE A 288 -10.59 -11.74 8.16
N ILE A 289 -11.53 -11.09 8.87
CA ILE A 289 -12.93 -11.00 8.44
C ILE A 289 -13.04 -10.22 7.13
N ALA A 290 -12.35 -9.08 7.01
CA ALA A 290 -12.34 -8.28 5.80
C ALA A 290 -11.74 -9.04 4.60
N SER A 291 -10.70 -9.84 4.84
CA SER A 291 -10.09 -10.70 3.83
C SER A 291 -11.04 -11.80 3.37
N ALA A 292 -11.70 -12.49 4.32
CA ALA A 292 -12.70 -13.50 4.02
C ALA A 292 -13.90 -12.91 3.24
N PHE A 293 -14.37 -11.74 3.66
CA PHE A 293 -15.41 -11.01 2.93
C PHE A 293 -14.98 -10.73 1.49
N THR A 294 -13.77 -10.22 1.29
CA THR A 294 -13.24 -9.85 -0.04
C THR A 294 -13.14 -11.06 -0.96
N ILE A 295 -12.64 -12.20 -0.46
CA ILE A 295 -12.52 -13.45 -1.24
C ILE A 295 -13.92 -13.96 -1.66
N LEU A 296 -14.85 -13.98 -0.72
CA LEU A 296 -16.22 -14.45 -1.00
C LEU A 296 -16.98 -13.48 -1.92
N TYR A 297 -16.76 -12.18 -1.71
CA TYR A 297 -17.41 -11.13 -2.49
C TYR A 297 -16.84 -11.02 -3.91
N GLY A 298 -15.54 -11.29 -4.09
CA GLY A 298 -14.88 -11.31 -5.40
C GLY A 298 -15.60 -12.20 -6.41
N ARG A 299 -16.10 -13.38 -5.98
CA ARG A 299 -16.91 -14.27 -6.83
C ARG A 299 -18.20 -13.61 -7.36
N ARG A 300 -18.78 -12.69 -6.58
CA ARG A 300 -19.95 -11.90 -7.03
C ARG A 300 -19.54 -10.81 -8.01
N VAL A 301 -18.39 -10.18 -7.79
CA VAL A 301 -17.81 -9.17 -8.71
C VAL A 301 -17.60 -9.77 -10.09
N ASP A 302 -17.00 -10.97 -10.15
CA ASP A 302 -16.76 -11.69 -11.39
C ASP A 302 -18.05 -12.06 -12.16
N ARG A 303 -19.14 -12.36 -11.42
CA ARG A 303 -20.42 -12.78 -12.03
C ARG A 303 -21.32 -11.61 -12.40
N LEU A 304 -21.41 -10.58 -11.57
CA LEU A 304 -22.40 -9.50 -11.70
C LEU A 304 -21.80 -8.21 -12.28
N GLY A 305 -20.48 -8.13 -12.35
CA GLY A 305 -19.75 -6.97 -12.83
C GLY A 305 -19.65 -5.83 -11.80
N PHE A 306 -18.88 -4.80 -12.18
CA PHE A 306 -18.54 -3.68 -11.33
C PHE A 306 -19.76 -2.88 -10.85
N SER A 307 -20.62 -2.46 -11.78
CA SER A 307 -21.73 -1.57 -11.49
C SER A 307 -22.76 -2.14 -10.52
N ALA A 308 -22.95 -3.45 -10.53
CA ALA A 308 -23.87 -4.11 -9.60
C ALA A 308 -23.26 -4.29 -8.21
N THR A 309 -21.94 -4.40 -8.11
CA THR A 309 -21.26 -4.85 -6.89
C THR A 309 -20.60 -3.75 -6.08
N ILE A 310 -20.12 -2.66 -6.69
CA ILE A 310 -19.35 -1.62 -6.00
C ILE A 310 -20.10 -0.92 -4.85
N THR A 311 -21.42 -0.82 -4.91
CA THR A 311 -22.22 -0.05 -3.93
C THR A 311 -22.13 -0.62 -2.52
N LEU A 312 -22.18 -1.94 -2.35
CA LEU A 312 -22.17 -2.56 -1.02
C LEU A 312 -20.83 -2.29 -0.28
N PRO A 313 -19.65 -2.55 -0.88
CA PRO A 313 -18.38 -2.21 -0.23
C PRO A 313 -18.23 -0.72 0.11
N LEU A 314 -18.66 0.19 -0.76
CA LEU A 314 -18.65 1.61 -0.45
C LEU A 314 -19.53 1.97 0.74
N LEU A 315 -20.74 1.39 0.82
CA LEU A 315 -21.65 1.59 1.97
C LEU A 315 -21.05 1.02 3.26
N LEU A 316 -20.41 -0.16 3.21
CA LEU A 316 -19.70 -0.73 4.37
C LEU A 316 -18.58 0.19 4.85
N PHE A 317 -17.79 0.75 3.91
CA PHE A 317 -16.72 1.71 4.24
C PHE A 317 -17.29 2.95 4.95
N VAL A 318 -18.31 3.58 4.37
CA VAL A 318 -18.95 4.78 4.94
C VAL A 318 -19.57 4.48 6.31
N ALA A 319 -20.29 3.36 6.45
CA ALA A 319 -20.90 2.94 7.70
C ALA A 319 -19.84 2.66 8.79
N GLY A 320 -18.74 1.99 8.43
CA GLY A 320 -17.62 1.76 9.33
C GLY A 320 -16.97 3.07 9.80
N CYS A 321 -16.70 3.98 8.87
CA CYS A 321 -16.21 5.32 9.19
C CYS A 321 -17.18 6.11 10.10
N ALA A 322 -18.47 6.05 9.83
CA ALA A 322 -19.48 6.73 10.65
C ALA A 322 -19.50 6.19 12.10
N LEU A 323 -19.40 4.86 12.28
CA LEU A 323 -19.29 4.26 13.61
C LEU A 323 -18.01 4.70 14.33
N LEU A 324 -16.87 4.68 13.65
CA LEU A 324 -15.58 5.11 14.22
C LEU A 324 -15.53 6.61 14.53
N THR A 325 -16.32 7.42 13.83
CA THR A 325 -16.46 8.86 14.15
C THR A 325 -17.30 9.07 15.40
N ALA A 326 -18.40 8.31 15.54
CA ALA A 326 -19.42 8.57 16.57
C ALA A 326 -19.12 7.89 17.90
N PHE A 327 -18.38 6.79 17.93
CA PHE A 327 -18.22 5.95 19.12
C PHE A 327 -16.76 5.57 19.36
N THR A 328 -16.37 5.61 20.65
CA THR A 328 -15.04 5.21 21.14
C THR A 328 -15.05 3.90 21.92
N ALA A 329 -16.23 3.34 22.22
CA ALA A 329 -16.35 2.09 22.95
C ALA A 329 -15.78 0.92 22.13
N ALA A 330 -14.99 0.05 22.77
CA ALA A 330 -14.27 -1.05 22.10
C ALA A 330 -15.14 -1.94 21.19
N PRO A 331 -16.39 -2.34 21.55
CA PRO A 331 -17.24 -3.10 20.64
C PRO A 331 -17.62 -2.31 19.39
N ALA A 332 -17.90 -1.02 19.52
CA ALA A 332 -18.23 -0.16 18.37
C ALA A 332 -17.03 0.07 17.48
N VAL A 333 -15.83 0.26 18.07
CA VAL A 333 -14.56 0.36 17.35
C VAL A 333 -14.26 -0.93 16.60
N PHE A 334 -14.51 -2.09 17.19
CA PHE A 334 -14.36 -3.39 16.51
C PHE A 334 -15.27 -3.51 15.30
N ILE A 335 -16.59 -3.25 15.48
CA ILE A 335 -17.59 -3.34 14.40
C ILE A 335 -17.29 -2.30 13.32
N GLY A 336 -16.97 -1.05 13.70
CA GLY A 336 -16.64 0.02 12.78
C GLY A 336 -15.39 -0.31 11.94
N SER A 337 -14.34 -0.82 12.58
CA SER A 337 -13.10 -1.27 11.92
C SER A 337 -13.36 -2.43 10.96
N MET A 338 -14.13 -3.42 11.39
CA MET A 338 -14.52 -4.58 10.57
C MET A 338 -15.26 -4.13 9.30
N LEU A 339 -16.26 -3.25 9.43
CA LEU A 339 -17.02 -2.73 8.31
C LEU A 339 -16.16 -1.89 7.38
N MET A 340 -15.36 -0.96 7.95
CA MET A 340 -14.48 -0.07 7.19
C MET A 340 -13.45 -0.87 6.37
N LEU A 341 -12.76 -1.83 6.99
CA LEU A 341 -11.75 -2.65 6.30
C LEU A 341 -12.38 -3.59 5.26
N SER A 342 -13.55 -4.16 5.56
CA SER A 342 -14.30 -4.97 4.58
C SER A 342 -14.73 -4.14 3.38
N GLY A 343 -15.23 -2.93 3.64
CA GLY A 343 -15.58 -1.96 2.60
C GLY A 343 -14.38 -1.52 1.78
N TYR A 344 -13.24 -1.29 2.42
CA TYR A 344 -11.98 -0.95 1.77
C TYR A 344 -11.53 -2.07 0.81
N LEU A 345 -11.26 -3.25 1.33
CA LEU A 345 -10.72 -4.34 0.53
C LEU A 345 -11.71 -4.77 -0.57
N GLY A 346 -13.01 -4.77 -0.28
CA GLY A 346 -14.04 -5.06 -1.25
C GLY A 346 -14.12 -4.04 -2.39
N SER A 347 -13.98 -2.74 -2.07
CA SER A 347 -13.95 -1.66 -3.09
C SER A 347 -12.71 -1.76 -3.96
N VAL A 348 -11.53 -2.00 -3.35
CA VAL A 348 -10.26 -2.22 -4.08
C VAL A 348 -10.39 -3.38 -5.06
N ALA A 349 -11.00 -4.50 -4.64
CA ALA A 349 -11.23 -5.65 -5.49
C ALA A 349 -12.16 -5.31 -6.68
N CYS A 350 -13.27 -4.59 -6.43
CA CYS A 350 -14.19 -4.15 -7.48
C CYS A 350 -13.50 -3.23 -8.50
N PHE A 351 -12.78 -2.20 -8.05
CA PHE A 351 -12.08 -1.26 -8.93
C PHE A 351 -10.96 -1.96 -9.72
N SER A 352 -10.19 -2.85 -9.09
CA SER A 352 -9.12 -3.59 -9.75
C SER A 352 -9.66 -4.52 -10.84
N ALA A 353 -10.79 -5.19 -10.60
CA ALA A 353 -11.47 -6.00 -11.61
C ALA A 353 -11.99 -5.13 -12.77
N ALA A 354 -12.61 -3.99 -12.47
CA ALA A 354 -13.11 -3.06 -13.49
C ALA A 354 -11.99 -2.50 -14.37
N ILE A 355 -10.86 -2.08 -13.78
CA ILE A 355 -9.69 -1.61 -14.54
C ILE A 355 -9.21 -2.71 -15.50
N ARG A 356 -9.08 -3.95 -15.02
CA ARG A 356 -8.65 -5.09 -15.83
C ARG A 356 -9.57 -5.32 -17.03
N ASN A 357 -10.89 -5.27 -16.79
CA ASN A 357 -11.89 -5.50 -17.84
C ASN A 357 -11.96 -4.39 -18.89
N HIS A 358 -11.56 -3.15 -18.55
CA HIS A 358 -11.56 -2.02 -19.48
C HIS A 358 -10.19 -1.69 -20.05
N THR A 359 -9.13 -2.42 -19.62
CA THR A 359 -7.77 -2.22 -20.14
C THR A 359 -7.63 -2.90 -21.50
N PRO A 360 -7.33 -2.16 -22.59
CA PRO A 360 -7.08 -2.75 -23.90
C PRO A 360 -5.82 -3.63 -23.87
N ALA A 361 -5.89 -4.80 -24.50
CA ALA A 361 -4.79 -5.77 -24.53
C ALA A 361 -3.51 -5.23 -25.19
N ASP A 362 -3.66 -4.33 -26.18
CA ASP A 362 -2.56 -3.66 -26.89
C ASP A 362 -1.89 -2.54 -26.09
N ARG A 363 -2.47 -2.11 -24.95
CA ARG A 363 -2.04 -0.93 -24.18
C ARG A 363 -1.94 -1.16 -22.66
N VAL A 364 -1.59 -2.36 -22.26
CA VAL A 364 -1.48 -2.74 -20.84
C VAL A 364 -0.46 -1.87 -20.09
N GLY A 365 0.71 -1.58 -20.68
CA GLY A 365 1.76 -0.76 -20.07
C GLY A 365 1.28 0.68 -19.80
N LEU A 366 0.58 1.29 -20.76
CA LEU A 366 -0.01 2.62 -20.61
C LEU A 366 -1.00 2.67 -19.45
N SER A 367 -1.88 1.67 -19.37
CA SER A 367 -2.89 1.59 -18.32
C SER A 367 -2.27 1.46 -16.92
N GLN A 368 -1.14 0.75 -16.80
CA GLN A 368 -0.40 0.63 -15.54
C GLN A 368 0.24 1.97 -15.10
N GLY A 369 0.83 2.72 -16.03
CA GLY A 369 1.41 4.04 -15.71
C GLY A 369 0.36 5.03 -15.18
N ILE A 370 -0.80 5.13 -15.85
CA ILE A 370 -1.90 6.00 -15.40
C ILE A 370 -2.47 5.50 -14.07
N ARG A 371 -2.57 4.18 -13.88
CA ARG A 371 -3.03 3.59 -12.63
C ARG A 371 -2.13 3.97 -11.45
N ILE A 372 -0.80 3.85 -11.58
CA ILE A 372 0.13 4.26 -10.52
C ILE A 372 -0.06 5.74 -10.18
N PHE A 373 -0.19 6.59 -11.18
CA PHE A 373 -0.43 8.02 -10.97
C PHE A 373 -1.74 8.28 -10.22
N MET A 374 -2.85 7.71 -10.71
CA MET A 374 -4.20 8.00 -10.19
C MET A 374 -4.52 7.28 -8.88
N VAL A 375 -3.93 6.10 -8.63
CA VAL A 375 -4.32 5.24 -7.50
C VAL A 375 -3.28 5.25 -6.39
N VAL A 376 -2.03 5.63 -6.69
CA VAL A 376 -0.96 5.69 -5.70
C VAL A 376 -0.51 7.13 -5.47
N LEU A 377 0.05 7.79 -6.49
CA LEU A 377 0.67 9.10 -6.32
C LEU A 377 -0.32 10.16 -5.82
N VAL A 378 -1.39 10.41 -6.56
CA VAL A 378 -2.37 11.47 -6.21
C VAL A 378 -3.00 11.22 -4.82
N PRO A 379 -3.49 10.01 -4.50
CA PRO A 379 -4.04 9.73 -3.17
C PRO A 379 -3.04 9.92 -2.02
N MET A 380 -1.83 9.44 -2.16
CA MET A 380 -0.81 9.55 -1.11
C MET A 380 -0.21 10.96 -1.01
N LEU A 381 -0.34 11.81 -2.04
CA LEU A 381 -0.02 13.23 -1.96
C LEU A 381 -1.11 14.06 -1.31
N VAL A 382 -2.38 13.69 -1.45
CA VAL A 382 -3.52 14.51 -1.01
C VAL A 382 -4.12 14.01 0.30
N GLY A 383 -4.35 12.70 0.41
CA GLY A 383 -5.08 12.10 1.53
C GLY A 383 -4.45 12.38 2.90
N PRO A 384 -3.15 12.10 3.10
CA PRO A 384 -2.51 12.30 4.41
C PRO A 384 -2.56 13.74 4.92
N TRP A 385 -2.43 14.73 4.03
CA TRP A 385 -2.53 16.13 4.41
C TRP A 385 -3.94 16.52 4.84
N ILE A 386 -4.99 15.96 4.21
CA ILE A 386 -6.37 16.15 4.67
C ILE A 386 -6.52 15.54 6.07
N GLY A 387 -6.03 14.32 6.29
CA GLY A 387 -6.12 13.65 7.59
C GLY A 387 -5.39 14.39 8.70
N SER A 388 -4.18 14.90 8.43
CA SER A 388 -3.41 15.75 9.35
C SER A 388 -4.16 17.05 9.67
N ALA A 389 -4.62 17.78 8.65
CA ALA A 389 -5.31 19.06 8.82
C ALA A 389 -6.62 18.92 9.62
N VAL A 390 -7.40 17.86 9.35
CA VAL A 390 -8.66 17.59 10.07
C VAL A 390 -8.37 17.21 11.54
N SER A 391 -7.31 16.44 11.80
CA SER A 391 -6.90 16.13 13.18
C SER A 391 -6.44 17.36 13.92
N ALA A 392 -5.63 18.23 13.30
CA ALA A 392 -5.20 19.49 13.88
C ALA A 392 -6.39 20.41 14.23
N SER A 393 -7.43 20.45 13.39
CA SER A 393 -8.63 21.25 13.64
C SER A 393 -9.45 20.78 14.84
N SER A 394 -9.27 19.55 15.31
CA SER A 394 -9.98 18.99 16.47
C SER A 394 -9.44 19.50 17.81
N GLY A 395 -8.23 20.04 17.84
CA GLY A 395 -7.57 20.51 19.06
C GLY A 395 -7.21 19.40 20.06
N VAL A 396 -7.31 18.12 19.68
CA VAL A 396 -6.91 17.01 20.54
C VAL A 396 -5.40 16.93 20.56
N VAL A 397 -4.79 17.26 21.71
CA VAL A 397 -3.34 17.22 21.90
C VAL A 397 -2.91 15.77 22.15
N GLY A 398 -1.86 15.33 21.45
CA GLY A 398 -1.29 14.00 21.61
C GLY A 398 -0.40 13.89 22.85
N PHE A 399 -0.21 12.66 23.32
CA PHE A 399 0.80 12.34 24.34
C PHE A 399 2.18 12.17 23.68
N GLY A 400 2.67 13.21 23.01
CA GLY A 400 4.00 13.19 22.39
C GLY A 400 5.09 13.64 23.36
N VAL A 401 6.30 13.11 23.18
CA VAL A 401 7.46 13.40 24.04
C VAL A 401 7.99 14.83 23.86
N VAL A 402 7.67 15.50 22.78
CA VAL A 402 8.15 16.86 22.45
C VAL A 402 7.08 17.64 21.67
N GLY A 403 6.42 18.61 22.32
CA GLY A 403 5.61 19.64 21.67
C GLY A 403 4.08 19.44 21.76
N ASP A 404 3.34 20.51 21.44
CA ASP A 404 1.87 20.57 21.38
C ASP A 404 1.33 19.91 20.09
N ASP A 405 1.84 18.74 19.73
CA ASP A 405 1.44 18.06 18.52
C ASP A 405 0.09 17.36 18.68
N PHE A 406 -0.76 17.51 17.67
CA PHE A 406 -2.12 16.98 17.67
C PHE A 406 -2.12 15.45 17.54
N ALA A 407 -2.98 14.78 18.32
CA ALA A 407 -3.28 13.37 18.14
C ALA A 407 -4.23 13.16 16.95
N PRO A 408 -4.21 11.97 16.30
CA PRO A 408 -5.24 11.61 15.34
C PRO A 408 -6.62 11.69 16.00
N SER A 409 -7.56 12.39 15.37
CA SER A 409 -8.92 12.51 15.87
C SER A 409 -9.89 11.59 15.12
N SER A 410 -11.06 11.30 15.70
CA SER A 410 -12.12 10.53 15.00
C SER A 410 -12.62 11.23 13.73
N LEU A 411 -12.34 12.53 13.57
CA LEU A 411 -12.71 13.29 12.37
C LEU A 411 -12.02 12.83 11.10
N ILE A 412 -10.89 12.09 11.19
CA ILE A 412 -10.27 11.46 10.01
C ILE A 412 -11.23 10.50 9.31
N PHE A 413 -12.05 9.77 10.08
CA PHE A 413 -13.05 8.86 9.52
C PHE A 413 -14.20 9.62 8.88
N ALA A 414 -14.66 10.72 9.50
CA ALA A 414 -15.67 11.59 8.91
C ALA A 414 -15.20 12.20 7.58
N ALA A 415 -13.95 12.68 7.55
CA ALA A 415 -13.35 13.22 6.34
C ALA A 415 -13.17 12.14 5.25
N GLY A 416 -12.67 10.94 5.62
CA GLY A 416 -12.58 9.81 4.70
C GLY A 416 -13.94 9.39 4.14
N ALA A 417 -14.98 9.32 4.98
CA ALA A 417 -16.35 9.07 4.54
C ALA A 417 -16.83 10.16 3.56
N ALA A 418 -16.64 11.44 3.90
CA ALA A 418 -17.06 12.56 3.06
C ALA A 418 -16.39 12.52 1.67
N VAL A 419 -15.07 12.28 1.62
CA VAL A 419 -14.35 12.11 0.34
C VAL A 419 -14.90 10.91 -0.43
N SER A 420 -15.18 9.78 0.26
CA SER A 420 -15.69 8.57 -0.39
C SER A 420 -17.10 8.74 -0.97
N LEU A 421 -17.90 9.70 -0.48
CA LEU A 421 -19.22 9.99 -1.05
C LEU A 421 -19.14 10.47 -2.50
N PHE A 422 -18.06 11.17 -2.89
CA PHE A 422 -17.83 11.54 -4.28
C PHE A 422 -17.63 10.33 -5.19
N THR A 423 -17.18 9.19 -4.64
CA THR A 423 -17.06 7.95 -5.39
C THR A 423 -18.43 7.43 -5.86
N PHE A 424 -19.50 7.64 -5.08
CA PHE A 424 -20.86 7.27 -5.51
C PHE A 424 -21.32 8.09 -6.73
N LEU A 425 -20.94 9.37 -6.80
CA LEU A 425 -21.21 10.19 -7.98
C LEU A 425 -20.55 9.62 -9.22
N VAL A 426 -19.26 9.28 -9.11
CA VAL A 426 -18.50 8.71 -10.24
C VAL A 426 -19.05 7.34 -10.63
N THR A 427 -19.39 6.47 -9.68
CA THR A 427 -19.98 5.15 -9.96
C THR A 427 -21.37 5.29 -10.61
N TRP A 428 -22.16 6.31 -10.25
CA TRP A 428 -23.41 6.62 -10.91
C TRP A 428 -23.20 7.03 -12.38
N LEU A 429 -22.16 7.86 -12.67
CA LEU A 429 -21.81 8.22 -14.04
C LEU A 429 -21.40 7.00 -14.87
N ILE A 430 -20.62 6.08 -14.30
CA ILE A 430 -20.26 4.81 -14.96
C ILE A 430 -21.50 4.01 -15.33
N ARG A 431 -22.42 3.80 -14.38
CA ARG A 431 -23.69 3.10 -14.62
C ARG A 431 -24.54 3.75 -15.72
N ARG A 432 -24.59 5.08 -15.74
CA ARG A 432 -25.31 5.83 -16.76
C ARG A 432 -24.71 5.61 -18.15
N GLN A 433 -23.39 5.53 -18.22
CA GLN A 433 -22.70 5.28 -19.47
C GLN A 433 -22.89 3.85 -19.98
N GLU A 434 -22.82 2.86 -19.11
CA GLU A 434 -23.09 1.44 -19.46
C GLU A 434 -24.50 1.27 -20.02
N LYS A 435 -25.51 1.91 -19.39
CA LYS A 435 -26.90 1.88 -19.88
C LYS A 435 -27.12 2.63 -21.20
N ALA A 436 -26.28 3.62 -21.52
CA ALA A 436 -26.38 4.37 -22.77
C ALA A 436 -25.68 3.67 -23.95
N GLY A 437 -24.77 2.72 -23.65
CA GLY A 437 -24.05 1.92 -24.65
C GLY A 437 -24.63 0.52 -24.88
N ALA A 438 -25.60 0.10 -24.04
CA ALA A 438 -26.38 -1.13 -24.18
C ALA A 438 -27.70 -0.84 -24.89
#